data_5f523933f5c1358cc53802415acd294b
#
_entry.id   5f523933f5c1358cc53802415acd294b
#
_cell.length_a   1.000
_cell.length_b   1.000
_cell.length_c   1.000
_cell.angle_alpha   90.00
_cell.angle_beta   90.00
_cell.angle_gamma   90.00
#
_symmetry.space_group_name_H-M   'P 1'
#
loop_
_entity.id
_entity.type
_entity.pdbx_description
1 polymer ?
#
loop_
_entity_poly.entity_id
_entity_poly.type
_entity_poly.pdbx_seq_one_letter_code
_entity_poly.pdbx_strand_id
1 'polypeptide(L)'
;DNKKIAIIGAGSWGTALSIHLADKFEKISLWVYENELCDILLKDRENKWFLPGHSLPDNIHPTASLQSAIQGQSLILLVVPTQVIRQTLAQIKPFLEKDCLLICASKGIENETLFTTHQIIQNVLNIDNLATISGPTFAKEVASGVPSALVASAENSETAEIVQKLFTTDNMKVFTSSDLVGVEIGGALKNVI
;
A
#
# COMPACT_ATOMS: atom_id res chain seq x y z
N ASP A 1 -7.68 14.32 11.37
CA ASP A 1 -6.22 14.07 11.35
C ASP A 1 -5.97 12.59 11.57
N ASN A 2 -5.83 11.84 10.46
CA ASN A 2 -5.60 10.40 10.53
C ASN A 2 -4.11 10.14 10.77
N LYS A 3 -3.73 10.07 12.03
CA LYS A 3 -2.34 9.82 12.44
C LYS A 3 -1.97 8.33 12.44
N LYS A 4 -2.86 7.46 11.92
CA LYS A 4 -2.67 6.00 11.86
C LYS A 4 -3.00 5.48 10.49
N ILE A 5 -2.24 4.46 10.04
CA ILE A 5 -2.46 3.75 8.77
C ILE A 5 -2.16 2.26 8.96
N ALA A 6 -2.94 1.40 8.30
CA ALA A 6 -2.59 0.01 8.11
C ALA A 6 -1.95 -0.20 6.73
N ILE A 7 -0.84 -0.91 6.68
CA ILE A 7 -0.19 -1.33 5.44
C ILE A 7 -0.29 -2.84 5.35
N ILE A 8 -0.96 -3.33 4.32
CA ILE A 8 -1.24 -4.75 4.13
C ILE A 8 -0.25 -5.33 3.10
N GLY A 9 0.78 -5.99 3.60
CA GLY A 9 1.84 -6.60 2.82
C GLY A 9 3.22 -6.04 3.15
N ALA A 10 4.10 -6.89 3.68
CA ALA A 10 5.46 -6.57 4.07
C ALA A 10 6.51 -7.09 3.06
N GLY A 11 6.16 -7.09 1.77
CA GLY A 11 7.15 -7.27 0.71
C GLY A 11 8.08 -6.06 0.60
N SER A 12 8.98 -6.05 -0.38
CA SER A 12 9.92 -4.94 -0.58
C SER A 12 9.20 -3.59 -0.71
N TRP A 13 8.14 -3.53 -1.51
CA TRP A 13 7.40 -2.29 -1.76
C TRP A 13 6.60 -1.81 -0.54
N GLY A 14 5.88 -2.70 0.14
CA GLY A 14 5.13 -2.33 1.36
C GLY A 14 6.04 -1.90 2.50
N THR A 15 7.19 -2.55 2.67
CA THR A 15 8.20 -2.13 3.65
C THR A 15 8.78 -0.75 3.30
N ALA A 16 9.11 -0.51 2.03
CA ALA A 16 9.63 0.79 1.59
C ALA A 16 8.62 1.92 1.80
N LEU A 17 7.34 1.69 1.47
CA LEU A 17 6.27 2.66 1.71
C LEU A 17 6.03 2.88 3.21
N SER A 18 6.16 1.85 4.05
CA SER A 18 6.08 2.00 5.51
C SER A 18 7.17 2.95 6.03
N ILE A 19 8.41 2.77 5.58
CA ILE A 19 9.55 3.63 5.95
C ILE A 19 9.31 5.06 5.44
N HIS A 20 8.91 5.20 4.17
CA HIS A 20 8.65 6.50 3.56
C HIS A 20 7.56 7.31 4.28
N LEU A 21 6.53 6.63 4.78
CA LEU A 21 5.39 7.26 5.46
C LEU A 21 5.61 7.46 6.97
N ALA A 22 6.71 6.96 7.53
CA ALA A 22 6.93 6.95 8.98
C ALA A 22 6.85 8.35 9.61
N ASP A 23 7.41 9.37 8.96
CA ASP A 23 7.39 10.74 9.48
C ASP A 23 6.01 11.42 9.40
N LYS A 24 5.06 10.83 8.66
CA LYS A 24 3.70 11.39 8.49
C LYS A 24 2.66 10.80 9.44
N PHE A 25 2.94 9.63 10.00
CA PHE A 25 1.98 8.90 10.84
C PHE A 25 2.55 8.64 12.22
N GLU A 26 1.72 8.74 13.25
CA GLU A 26 2.10 8.37 14.63
C GLU A 26 2.25 6.85 14.78
N LYS A 27 1.46 6.09 14.01
CA LYS A 27 1.46 4.64 14.05
C LYS A 27 1.19 4.05 12.68
N ILE A 28 2.04 3.13 12.26
CA ILE A 28 1.88 2.30 11.06
C ILE A 28 1.75 0.85 11.49
N SER A 29 0.58 0.25 11.26
CA SER A 29 0.38 -1.18 11.46
C SER A 29 0.78 -1.91 10.18
N LEU A 30 1.87 -2.66 10.19
CA LEU A 30 2.38 -3.39 9.02
C LEU A 30 1.99 -4.86 9.11
N TRP A 31 1.04 -5.30 8.28
CA TRP A 31 0.70 -6.71 8.22
C TRP A 31 1.73 -7.50 7.43
N VAL A 32 2.17 -8.59 8.04
CA VAL A 32 3.18 -9.52 7.52
C VAL A 32 2.54 -10.88 7.33
N TYR A 33 2.61 -11.43 6.12
CA TYR A 33 2.00 -12.72 5.81
C TYR A 33 2.73 -13.89 6.48
N GLU A 34 4.05 -13.88 6.42
CA GLU A 34 4.90 -14.92 7.00
C GLU A 34 5.15 -14.65 8.48
N ASN A 35 4.74 -15.58 9.37
CA ASN A 35 4.95 -15.45 10.81
C ASN A 35 6.45 -15.29 11.16
N GLU A 36 7.32 -16.06 10.52
CA GLU A 36 8.76 -16.00 10.74
C GLU A 36 9.34 -14.62 10.38
N LEU A 37 8.90 -14.04 9.26
CA LEU A 37 9.30 -12.69 8.90
C LEU A 37 8.77 -11.66 9.90
N CYS A 38 7.57 -11.84 10.40
CA CYS A 38 7.00 -10.96 11.42
C CYS A 38 7.88 -10.94 12.68
N ASP A 39 8.32 -12.11 13.15
CA ASP A 39 9.22 -12.24 14.29
C ASP A 39 10.59 -11.57 14.05
N ILE A 40 11.14 -11.70 12.85
CA ILE A 40 12.36 -11.02 12.42
C ILE A 40 12.17 -9.49 12.46
N LEU A 41 11.09 -8.98 11.89
CA LEU A 41 10.79 -7.54 11.87
C LEU A 41 10.59 -6.96 13.27
N LEU A 42 9.97 -7.71 14.17
CA LEU A 42 9.79 -7.30 15.57
C LEU A 42 11.11 -7.26 16.33
N LYS A 43 11.99 -8.24 16.10
CA LYS A 43 13.26 -8.38 16.80
C LYS A 43 14.35 -7.49 16.23
N ASP A 44 14.57 -7.57 14.92
CA ASP A 44 15.74 -6.98 14.26
C ASP A 44 15.43 -5.59 13.68
N ARG A 45 14.18 -5.21 13.61
CA ARG A 45 13.73 -3.93 13.03
C ARG A 45 14.24 -3.73 11.59
N GLU A 46 14.34 -4.81 10.82
CA GLU A 46 14.82 -4.80 9.44
C GLU A 46 14.17 -5.93 8.64
N ASN A 47 13.73 -5.64 7.43
CA ASN A 47 13.22 -6.66 6.51
C ASN A 47 14.36 -7.28 5.70
N LYS A 48 15.07 -8.21 6.32
CA LYS A 48 16.23 -8.87 5.72
C LYS A 48 15.87 -9.73 4.50
N TRP A 49 14.62 -10.16 4.37
CA TRP A 49 14.18 -11.00 3.24
C TRP A 49 13.91 -10.19 1.98
N PHE A 50 13.23 -9.05 2.12
CA PHE A 50 12.70 -8.32 0.96
C PHE A 50 13.30 -6.92 0.79
N LEU A 51 13.87 -6.32 1.84
CA LEU A 51 14.44 -4.97 1.79
C LEU A 51 15.61 -4.84 2.78
N PRO A 52 16.70 -5.60 2.58
CA PRO A 52 17.85 -5.53 3.48
C PRO A 52 18.55 -4.16 3.44
N GLY A 53 19.15 -3.79 4.57
CA GLY A 53 19.91 -2.54 4.72
C GLY A 53 19.06 -1.33 5.09
N HIS A 54 17.76 -1.51 5.42
CA HIS A 54 16.87 -0.43 5.82
C HIS A 54 16.17 -0.76 7.13
N SER A 55 16.49 0.00 8.19
CA SER A 55 15.85 -0.15 9.49
C SER A 55 14.42 0.38 9.49
N LEU A 56 13.53 -0.32 10.21
CA LEU A 56 12.16 0.14 10.43
C LEU A 56 12.13 1.20 11.54
N PRO A 57 11.59 2.40 11.31
CA PRO A 57 11.26 3.37 12.36
C PRO A 57 10.38 2.77 13.48
N ASP A 58 10.51 3.28 14.70
CA ASP A 58 9.87 2.72 15.91
C ASP A 58 8.33 2.73 15.84
N ASN A 59 7.74 3.67 15.12
CA ASN A 59 6.31 3.79 14.92
C ASN A 59 5.72 2.79 13.90
N ILE A 60 6.54 1.96 13.26
CA ILE A 60 6.09 0.84 12.44
C ILE A 60 5.94 -0.39 13.33
N HIS A 61 4.73 -0.94 13.38
CA HIS A 61 4.36 -2.08 14.21
C HIS A 61 4.02 -3.30 13.34
N PRO A 62 4.97 -4.22 13.12
CA PRO A 62 4.73 -5.47 12.41
C PRO A 62 3.73 -6.36 13.16
N THR A 63 2.84 -7.01 12.45
CA THR A 63 1.90 -7.99 12.99
C THR A 63 1.53 -9.04 11.95
N ALA A 64 1.46 -10.30 12.35
CA ALA A 64 0.95 -11.39 11.50
C ALA A 64 -0.59 -11.48 11.52
N SER A 65 -1.26 -10.77 12.44
CA SER A 65 -2.72 -10.74 12.52
C SER A 65 -3.30 -9.67 11.59
N LEU A 66 -3.97 -10.09 10.53
CA LEU A 66 -4.65 -9.21 9.58
C LEU A 66 -5.73 -8.37 10.28
N GLN A 67 -6.52 -8.99 11.15
CA GLN A 67 -7.52 -8.29 11.97
C GLN A 67 -6.89 -7.20 12.82
N SER A 68 -5.81 -7.52 13.56
CA SER A 68 -5.13 -6.55 14.43
C SER A 68 -4.52 -5.39 13.65
N ALA A 69 -4.10 -5.63 12.40
CA ALA A 69 -3.55 -4.58 11.55
C ALA A 69 -4.59 -3.53 11.16
N ILE A 70 -5.83 -3.97 10.85
CA ILE A 70 -6.84 -3.11 10.22
C ILE A 70 -7.95 -2.64 11.16
N GLN A 71 -8.16 -3.29 12.31
CA GLN A 71 -9.24 -2.93 13.22
C GLN A 71 -9.12 -1.47 13.71
N GLY A 72 -10.19 -0.69 13.50
CA GLY A 72 -10.23 0.72 13.85
C GLY A 72 -9.37 1.63 12.96
N GLN A 73 -8.96 1.15 11.78
CA GLN A 73 -8.23 1.95 10.80
C GLN A 73 -9.17 2.52 9.75
N SER A 74 -9.13 3.83 9.57
CA SER A 74 -9.85 4.52 8.50
C SER A 74 -9.00 4.75 7.24
N LEU A 75 -7.73 4.36 7.28
CA LEU A 75 -6.79 4.45 6.16
C LEU A 75 -6.02 3.14 6.01
N ILE A 76 -6.15 2.51 4.85
CA ILE A 76 -5.52 1.23 4.54
C ILE A 76 -4.77 1.33 3.22
N LEU A 77 -3.50 0.93 3.23
CA LEU A 77 -2.67 0.79 2.03
C LEU A 77 -2.48 -0.69 1.72
N LEU A 78 -3.00 -1.14 0.58
CA LEU A 78 -2.92 -2.51 0.09
C LEU A 78 -1.71 -2.67 -0.83
N VAL A 79 -0.78 -3.55 -0.46
CA VAL A 79 0.51 -3.75 -1.17
C VAL A 79 0.85 -5.24 -1.26
N VAL A 80 -0.13 -6.07 -1.55
CA VAL A 80 0.06 -7.51 -1.75
C VAL A 80 0.18 -7.84 -3.25
N PRO A 81 0.71 -9.01 -3.63
CA PRO A 81 0.67 -9.45 -5.02
C PRO A 81 -0.76 -9.48 -5.57
N THR A 82 -0.94 -9.07 -6.83
CA THR A 82 -2.29 -8.92 -7.44
C THR A 82 -3.11 -10.20 -7.35
N GLN A 83 -2.49 -11.37 -7.53
CA GLN A 83 -3.21 -12.65 -7.53
C GLN A 83 -3.80 -13.06 -6.18
N VAL A 84 -3.37 -12.42 -5.07
CA VAL A 84 -3.91 -12.69 -3.73
C VAL A 84 -4.80 -11.57 -3.20
N ILE A 85 -4.99 -10.47 -3.95
CA ILE A 85 -5.82 -9.33 -3.55
C ILE A 85 -7.22 -9.80 -3.16
N ARG A 86 -7.90 -10.56 -4.00
CA ARG A 86 -9.27 -11.03 -3.79
C ARG A 86 -9.40 -11.81 -2.47
N GLN A 87 -8.50 -12.74 -2.22
CA GLN A 87 -8.48 -13.52 -1.00
C GLN A 87 -8.21 -12.65 0.24
N THR A 88 -7.25 -11.73 0.14
CA THR A 88 -6.92 -10.79 1.23
C THR A 88 -8.11 -9.89 1.55
N LEU A 89 -8.77 -9.34 0.52
CA LEU A 89 -9.95 -8.50 0.68
C LEU A 89 -11.12 -9.25 1.35
N ALA A 90 -11.35 -10.50 0.99
CA ALA A 90 -12.38 -11.33 1.62
C ALA A 90 -12.12 -11.51 3.13
N GLN A 91 -10.85 -11.61 3.54
CA GLN A 91 -10.46 -11.73 4.94
C GLN A 91 -10.59 -10.42 5.72
N ILE A 92 -10.29 -9.27 5.10
CA ILE A 92 -10.36 -7.97 5.78
C ILE A 92 -11.77 -7.37 5.80
N LYS A 93 -12.62 -7.74 4.84
CA LYS A 93 -13.98 -7.18 4.68
C LYS A 93 -14.81 -7.10 5.98
N PRO A 94 -14.82 -8.13 6.86
CA PRO A 94 -15.60 -8.08 8.09
C PRO A 94 -15.13 -7.05 9.12
N PHE A 95 -13.91 -6.52 8.97
CA PHE A 95 -13.26 -5.64 9.92
C PHE A 95 -13.04 -4.22 9.39
N LEU A 96 -13.46 -3.95 8.13
CA LEU A 96 -13.32 -2.63 7.52
C LEU A 96 -14.28 -1.63 8.15
N GLU A 97 -13.77 -0.45 8.47
CA GLU A 97 -14.61 0.69 8.83
C GLU A 97 -15.40 1.17 7.60
N LYS A 98 -16.63 1.64 7.84
CA LYS A 98 -17.56 2.02 6.76
C LYS A 98 -17.00 3.10 5.81
N ASP A 99 -16.30 4.08 6.37
CA ASP A 99 -15.77 5.23 5.63
C ASP A 99 -14.24 5.12 5.40
N CYS A 100 -13.73 3.88 5.43
CA CYS A 100 -12.31 3.60 5.21
C CYS A 100 -11.87 4.05 3.81
N LEU A 101 -10.77 4.81 3.74
CA LEU A 101 -10.05 5.05 2.49
C LEU A 101 -9.08 3.90 2.23
N LEU A 102 -9.32 3.14 1.17
CA LEU A 102 -8.43 2.09 0.72
C LEU A 102 -7.59 2.60 -0.44
N ILE A 103 -6.27 2.51 -0.30
CA ILE A 103 -5.30 2.90 -1.31
C ILE A 103 -4.62 1.62 -1.81
N CYS A 104 -4.66 1.37 -3.11
CA CYS A 104 -3.98 0.23 -3.71
C CYS A 104 -2.64 0.67 -4.33
N ALA A 105 -1.55 0.08 -3.86
CA ALA A 105 -0.21 0.22 -4.43
C ALA A 105 0.29 -1.08 -5.08
N SER A 106 -0.56 -2.10 -5.17
CA SER A 106 -0.29 -3.34 -5.89
C SER A 106 -0.27 -3.08 -7.40
N LYS A 107 0.52 -3.85 -8.13
CA LYS A 107 0.71 -3.70 -9.58
C LYS A 107 0.45 -5.02 -10.28
N GLY A 108 -0.40 -5.03 -11.31
CA GLY A 108 -0.69 -6.21 -12.10
C GLY A 108 -2.16 -6.34 -12.48
N ILE A 109 -2.46 -7.41 -13.19
CA ILE A 109 -3.77 -7.79 -13.68
C ILE A 109 -4.08 -9.19 -13.15
N GLU A 110 -5.30 -9.43 -12.69
CA GLU A 110 -5.72 -10.75 -12.20
C GLU A 110 -5.81 -11.76 -13.37
N ASN A 111 -5.23 -12.93 -13.20
CA ASN A 111 -5.06 -13.89 -14.30
C ASN A 111 -6.37 -14.40 -14.90
N GLU A 112 -7.38 -14.71 -14.07
CA GLU A 112 -8.62 -15.36 -14.53
C GLU A 112 -9.62 -14.36 -15.10
N THR A 113 -9.78 -13.22 -14.43
CA THR A 113 -10.80 -12.22 -14.79
C THR A 113 -10.27 -11.13 -15.70
N LEU A 114 -8.95 -10.98 -15.79
CA LEU A 114 -8.22 -9.86 -16.39
C LEU A 114 -8.57 -8.51 -15.75
N PHE A 115 -9.06 -8.52 -14.54
CA PHE A 115 -9.37 -7.31 -13.79
C PHE A 115 -8.11 -6.57 -13.35
N THR A 116 -8.16 -5.25 -13.45
CA THR A 116 -7.19 -4.38 -12.79
C THR A 116 -7.39 -4.43 -11.28
N THR A 117 -6.42 -3.91 -10.51
CA THR A 117 -6.50 -3.95 -9.04
C THR A 117 -7.73 -3.21 -8.52
N HIS A 118 -8.08 -2.08 -9.11
CA HIS A 118 -9.30 -1.34 -8.78
C HIS A 118 -10.57 -2.16 -9.03
N GLN A 119 -10.67 -2.82 -10.18
CA GLN A 119 -11.81 -3.66 -10.53
C GLN A 119 -11.97 -4.86 -9.58
N ILE A 120 -10.85 -5.47 -9.13
CA ILE A 120 -10.89 -6.54 -8.13
C ILE A 120 -11.47 -6.00 -6.81
N ILE A 121 -10.98 -4.84 -6.36
CA ILE A 121 -11.39 -4.24 -5.09
C ILE A 121 -12.87 -3.86 -5.14
N GLN A 122 -13.33 -3.22 -6.20
CA GLN A 122 -14.72 -2.88 -6.41
C GLN A 122 -15.62 -4.12 -6.45
N ASN A 123 -15.20 -5.16 -7.15
CA ASN A 123 -15.98 -6.40 -7.23
C ASN A 123 -16.15 -7.09 -5.86
N VAL A 124 -15.15 -7.02 -4.96
CA VAL A 124 -15.19 -7.67 -3.65
C VAL A 124 -15.83 -6.81 -2.56
N LEU A 125 -15.49 -5.52 -2.52
CA LEU A 125 -15.84 -4.63 -1.42
C LEU A 125 -17.00 -3.68 -1.75
N ASN A 126 -17.11 -3.22 -3.00
CA ASN A 126 -18.07 -2.22 -3.45
C ASN A 126 -18.01 -0.95 -2.58
N ILE A 127 -16.87 -0.27 -2.57
CA ILE A 127 -16.58 0.91 -1.77
C ILE A 127 -16.29 2.13 -2.67
N ASP A 128 -16.69 3.33 -2.23
CA ASP A 128 -16.48 4.58 -2.98
C ASP A 128 -15.11 5.21 -2.69
N ASN A 129 -14.62 5.07 -1.46
CA ASN A 129 -13.34 5.63 -1.02
C ASN A 129 -12.17 4.73 -1.43
N LEU A 130 -11.85 4.69 -2.71
CA LEU A 130 -10.80 3.87 -3.29
C LEU A 130 -9.90 4.70 -4.20
N ALA A 131 -8.59 4.55 -4.03
CA ALA A 131 -7.58 5.13 -4.91
C ALA A 131 -6.49 4.12 -5.27
N THR A 132 -5.86 4.34 -6.40
CA THR A 132 -4.65 3.62 -6.83
C THR A 132 -3.46 4.57 -6.81
N ILE A 133 -2.30 4.06 -6.38
CA ILE A 133 -1.03 4.77 -6.47
C ILE A 133 -0.01 3.91 -7.22
N SER A 134 0.64 4.48 -8.23
CA SER A 134 1.61 3.77 -9.07
C SER A 134 2.71 4.72 -9.55
N GLY A 135 3.80 4.15 -10.09
CA GLY A 135 4.88 4.94 -10.68
C GLY A 135 6.13 4.12 -10.96
N PRO A 136 7.09 4.72 -11.69
CA PRO A 136 8.35 4.09 -12.07
C PRO A 136 9.38 4.15 -10.94
N THR A 137 9.05 3.57 -9.77
CA THR A 137 9.86 3.61 -8.56
C THR A 137 10.35 2.23 -8.17
N PHE A 138 11.51 2.17 -7.51
CA PHE A 138 12.06 0.97 -6.91
C PHE A 138 12.03 1.07 -5.38
N ALA A 139 11.65 -0.03 -4.73
CA ALA A 139 11.50 -0.07 -3.28
C ALA A 139 12.77 0.38 -2.54
N LYS A 140 13.94 -0.07 -2.99
CA LYS A 140 15.22 0.27 -2.40
C LYS A 140 15.54 1.77 -2.51
N GLU A 141 15.23 2.40 -3.64
CA GLU A 141 15.45 3.83 -3.85
C GLU A 141 14.53 4.66 -2.94
N VAL A 142 13.25 4.30 -2.87
CA VAL A 142 12.28 4.97 -2.00
C VAL A 142 12.68 4.85 -0.53
N ALA A 143 13.07 3.66 -0.07
CA ALA A 143 13.51 3.44 1.30
C ALA A 143 14.82 4.18 1.63
N SER A 144 15.68 4.43 0.62
CA SER A 144 16.91 5.22 0.76
C SER A 144 16.68 6.73 0.65
N GLY A 145 15.44 7.19 0.48
CA GLY A 145 15.13 8.61 0.32
C GLY A 145 15.57 9.21 -1.02
N VAL A 146 15.80 8.39 -2.05
CA VAL A 146 16.12 8.88 -3.40
C VAL A 146 14.89 9.59 -3.97
N PRO A 147 15.03 10.78 -4.56
CA PRO A 147 13.93 11.50 -5.17
C PRO A 147 13.15 10.64 -6.16
N SER A 148 11.86 10.53 -5.95
CA SER A 148 10.99 9.62 -6.68
C SER A 148 9.66 10.30 -7.03
N ALA A 149 8.93 9.76 -8.00
CA ALA A 149 7.62 10.25 -8.37
C ALA A 149 6.60 9.12 -8.48
N LEU A 150 5.37 9.41 -8.02
CA LEU A 150 4.21 8.54 -8.14
C LEU A 150 3.04 9.30 -8.75
N VAL A 151 2.05 8.55 -9.20
CA VAL A 151 0.75 9.06 -9.65
C VAL A 151 -0.33 8.45 -8.78
N ALA A 152 -1.19 9.28 -8.21
CA ALA A 152 -2.42 8.90 -7.53
C ALA A 152 -3.60 9.06 -8.48
N SER A 153 -4.48 8.08 -8.53
CA SER A 153 -5.70 8.13 -9.34
C SER A 153 -6.87 7.51 -8.58
N ALA A 154 -8.04 8.07 -8.76
CA ALA A 154 -9.30 7.59 -8.19
C ALA A 154 -10.46 8.00 -9.11
N GLU A 155 -11.63 7.40 -8.95
CA GLU A 155 -12.85 7.84 -9.67
C GLU A 155 -13.26 9.26 -9.27
N ASN A 156 -13.05 9.61 -7.98
CA ASN A 156 -13.25 10.96 -7.45
C ASN A 156 -11.90 11.69 -7.35
N SER A 157 -11.80 12.86 -7.99
CA SER A 157 -10.58 13.68 -7.97
C SER A 157 -10.16 14.12 -6.57
N GLU A 158 -11.12 14.40 -5.67
CA GLU A 158 -10.85 14.77 -4.28
C GLU A 158 -10.13 13.63 -3.54
N THR A 159 -10.54 12.39 -3.76
CA THR A 159 -9.85 11.21 -3.20
C THR A 159 -8.41 11.10 -3.71
N ALA A 160 -8.16 11.35 -5.00
CA ALA A 160 -6.81 11.34 -5.56
C ALA A 160 -5.94 12.46 -4.95
N GLU A 161 -6.50 13.65 -4.71
CA GLU A 161 -5.81 14.77 -4.05
C GLU A 161 -5.48 14.48 -2.59
N ILE A 162 -6.37 13.79 -1.85
CA ILE A 162 -6.10 13.33 -0.49
C ILE A 162 -4.89 12.40 -0.49
N VAL A 163 -4.86 11.42 -1.40
CA VAL A 163 -3.74 10.49 -1.53
C VAL A 163 -2.46 11.21 -1.94
N GLN A 164 -2.54 12.17 -2.86
CA GLN A 164 -1.40 13.01 -3.23
C GLN A 164 -0.78 13.68 -2.00
N LYS A 165 -1.60 14.31 -1.15
CA LYS A 165 -1.13 15.01 0.06
C LYS A 165 -0.54 14.04 1.09
N LEU A 166 -1.13 12.83 1.23
CA LEU A 166 -0.65 11.82 2.15
C LEU A 166 0.75 11.30 1.77
N PHE A 167 1.02 11.09 0.48
CA PHE A 167 2.26 10.45 0.01
C PHE A 167 3.34 11.46 -0.40
N THR A 168 3.01 12.72 -0.66
CA THR A 168 4.03 13.73 -1.01
C THR A 168 4.90 14.06 0.20
N THR A 169 6.22 13.97 0.01
CA THR A 169 7.27 14.34 0.97
C THR A 169 8.36 15.11 0.24
N ASP A 170 9.42 15.50 0.92
CA ASP A 170 10.57 16.16 0.30
C ASP A 170 11.23 15.30 -0.79
N ASN A 171 11.18 13.96 -0.61
CA ASN A 171 11.79 12.98 -1.53
C ASN A 171 10.79 12.27 -2.43
N MET A 172 9.48 12.52 -2.29
CA MET A 172 8.44 11.89 -3.10
C MET A 172 7.48 12.93 -3.64
N LYS A 173 7.48 13.10 -4.96
CA LYS A 173 6.47 13.92 -5.65
C LYS A 173 5.32 13.03 -6.10
N VAL A 174 4.09 13.36 -5.72
CA VAL A 174 2.90 12.66 -6.20
C VAL A 174 2.08 13.59 -7.11
N PHE A 175 1.78 13.10 -8.30
CA PHE A 175 0.88 13.75 -9.25
C PHE A 175 -0.49 13.09 -9.18
N THR A 176 -1.53 13.79 -9.60
CA THR A 176 -2.88 13.20 -9.77
C THR A 176 -3.17 12.95 -11.24
N SER A 177 -3.97 11.93 -11.52
CA SER A 177 -4.49 11.61 -12.86
C SER A 177 -5.95 11.22 -12.78
N SER A 178 -6.74 11.64 -13.75
CA SER A 178 -8.12 11.16 -13.95
C SER A 178 -8.18 9.85 -14.76
N ASP A 179 -7.07 9.43 -15.36
CA ASP A 179 -6.98 8.17 -16.11
C ASP A 179 -6.57 7.01 -15.19
N LEU A 180 -7.52 6.53 -14.41
CA LEU A 180 -7.33 5.42 -13.49
C LEU A 180 -6.83 4.15 -14.20
N VAL A 181 -7.43 3.81 -15.33
CA VAL A 181 -7.07 2.62 -16.10
C VAL A 181 -5.65 2.73 -16.63
N GLY A 182 -5.28 3.87 -17.20
CA GLY A 182 -3.93 4.11 -17.70
C GLY A 182 -2.87 4.02 -16.60
N VAL A 183 -3.16 4.54 -15.39
CA VAL A 183 -2.26 4.44 -14.24
C VAL A 183 -2.05 2.99 -13.80
N GLU A 184 -3.11 2.18 -13.78
CA GLU A 184 -3.03 0.76 -13.39
C GLU A 184 -2.33 -0.10 -14.45
N ILE A 185 -2.68 0.08 -15.72
CA ILE A 185 -2.05 -0.64 -16.83
C ILE A 185 -0.56 -0.28 -16.94
N GLY A 186 -0.22 1.01 -16.84
CA GLY A 186 1.18 1.45 -16.81
C GLY A 186 1.96 0.82 -15.67
N GLY A 187 1.34 0.69 -14.49
CA GLY A 187 1.92 0.01 -13.33
C GLY A 187 2.11 -1.50 -13.57
N ALA A 188 1.15 -2.16 -14.21
CA ALA A 188 1.22 -3.58 -14.53
C ALA A 188 2.32 -3.90 -15.57
N LEU A 189 2.50 -3.03 -16.56
CA LEU A 189 3.47 -3.22 -17.65
C LEU A 189 4.90 -2.85 -17.24
N LYS A 190 5.10 -2.08 -16.19
CA LYS A 190 6.43 -1.61 -15.75
C LYS A 190 7.49 -2.70 -15.66
N ASN A 191 7.10 -3.91 -15.23
CA ASN A 191 8.04 -5.02 -15.02
C ASN A 191 8.18 -5.93 -16.25
N VAL A 192 7.53 -5.60 -17.36
CA VAL A 192 7.60 -6.34 -18.64
C VAL A 192 8.64 -5.73 -19.57
N ILE A 193 8.98 -4.49 -19.33
CA ILE A 193 10.00 -3.70 -20.04
C ILE A 193 11.25 -3.65 -19.16
#